data_f1fa937069f7f47f8159e4a76508709d
#
_entry.id   f1fa937069f7f47f8159e4a76508709d
#
_cell.length_a   1.000
_cell.length_b   1.000
_cell.length_c   1.000
_cell.angle_alpha   90.00
_cell.angle_beta   90.00
_cell.angle_gamma   90.00
#
_symmetry.space_group_name_H-M   'P 1'
#
loop_
_entity.id
_entity.type
_entity.pdbx_description
1 polymer ?
#
loop_
_entity_poly.entity_id
_entity_poly.type
_entity_poly.pdbx_seq_one_letter_code
_entity_poly.pdbx_strand_id
1 'polypeptide(L)'
;MAEGSEKLSADIGRCSADATLRLGRAGPVATSIHSFTTYQETEAWTWEHLALTRARVLAGEPTLANEVEAFRRDLLARKGQGERVKLDVAEMRTRVQAAKPAQGAWDAKNGPGRIMHIELAAQ
;
A
#
# COMPACT_ATOMS: atom_id res chain seq x y z
N MET A 1 3.77 12.90 34.94
CA MET A 1 4.17 12.89 33.53
C MET A 1 4.10 11.51 32.84
N ALA A 2 3.74 10.46 33.58
CA ALA A 2 3.60 9.10 33.00
C ALA A 2 2.21 8.80 32.41
N GLU A 3 1.14 9.44 32.88
CA GLU A 3 -0.22 9.19 32.41
C GLU A 3 -0.48 9.56 30.95
N GLY A 4 0.23 10.54 30.40
CA GLY A 4 0.08 10.95 29.00
C GLY A 4 0.63 9.94 28.00
N SER A 5 1.68 9.21 28.39
CA SER A 5 2.33 8.22 27.52
C SER A 5 1.53 6.91 27.43
N GLU A 6 0.94 6.48 28.55
CA GLU A 6 0.07 5.28 28.57
C GLU A 6 -1.23 5.49 27.80
N LYS A 7 -1.81 6.67 27.90
CA LYS A 7 -3.05 7.02 27.18
C LYS A 7 -2.81 7.10 25.68
N LEU A 8 -1.69 7.66 25.25
CA LEU A 8 -1.29 7.72 23.84
C LEU A 8 -1.03 6.31 23.28
N SER A 9 -0.39 5.43 24.05
CA SER A 9 -0.14 4.04 23.67
C SER A 9 -1.44 3.22 23.57
N ALA A 10 -2.40 3.45 24.48
CA ALA A 10 -3.70 2.79 24.46
C ALA A 10 -4.60 3.29 23.31
N ASP A 11 -4.48 4.56 22.92
CA ASP A 11 -5.21 5.13 21.78
C ASP A 11 -4.62 4.66 20.43
N ILE A 12 -3.31 4.50 20.34
CA ILE A 12 -2.63 3.90 19.19
C ILE A 12 -3.04 2.43 19.04
N GLY A 13 -3.14 1.68 20.14
CA GLY A 13 -3.58 0.29 20.13
C GLY A 13 -5.05 0.12 19.69
N ARG A 14 -5.94 1.03 20.06
CA ARG A 14 -7.35 1.04 19.63
C ARG A 14 -7.51 1.48 18.16
N CYS A 15 -6.72 2.44 17.72
CA CYS A 15 -6.69 2.87 16.32
C CYS A 15 -6.24 1.72 15.39
N SER A 16 -5.36 0.85 15.86
CA SER A 16 -4.79 -0.24 15.11
C SER A 16 -5.78 -1.40 14.86
N ALA A 17 -6.69 -1.66 15.79
CA ALA A 17 -7.71 -2.70 15.60
C ALA A 17 -8.80 -2.31 14.58
N ASP A 18 -9.04 -1.00 14.42
CA ASP A 18 -10.02 -0.46 13.47
C ASP A 18 -9.39 -0.11 12.10
N ALA A 19 -8.05 -0.03 12.04
CA ALA A 19 -7.30 0.30 10.83
C ALA A 19 -7.29 -0.84 9.80
N THR A 20 -7.45 -2.09 10.25
CA THR A 20 -7.58 -3.26 9.39
C THR A 20 -8.80 -3.20 8.47
N LEU A 21 -9.78 -2.38 8.77
CA LEU A 21 -11.05 -2.33 8.05
C LEU A 21 -11.19 -1.17 7.06
N ARG A 22 -10.24 -0.24 6.96
CA ARG A 22 -10.51 1.05 6.29
C ARG A 22 -9.41 1.68 5.44
N LEU A 23 -8.46 0.94 4.92
CA LEU A 23 -7.48 1.50 3.97
C LEU A 23 -8.10 2.01 2.65
N GLY A 24 -9.39 1.77 2.43
CA GLY A 24 -10.13 2.29 1.27
C GLY A 24 -10.91 3.58 1.50
N ARG A 25 -11.10 4.04 2.75
CA ARG A 25 -11.85 5.26 3.09
C ARG A 25 -11.29 5.88 4.35
N ALA A 26 -10.48 6.93 4.21
CA ALA A 26 -9.99 7.75 5.32
C ALA A 26 -9.58 6.91 6.57
N GLY A 27 -8.68 5.96 6.38
CA GLY A 27 -8.06 5.20 7.47
C GLY A 27 -7.22 6.11 8.36
N PRO A 28 -6.78 5.64 9.54
CA PRO A 28 -5.95 6.44 10.42
C PRO A 28 -4.67 6.87 9.70
N VAL A 29 -4.28 8.13 9.92
CA VAL A 29 -3.04 8.70 9.35
C VAL A 29 -1.80 7.98 9.87
N ALA A 30 -1.91 7.27 10.99
CA ALA A 30 -0.84 6.51 11.61
C ALA A 30 -1.32 5.14 12.08
N THR A 31 -0.48 4.13 11.93
CA THR A 31 -0.69 2.77 12.42
C THR A 31 0.58 2.22 13.06
N SER A 32 0.48 1.22 13.95
CA SER A 32 1.66 0.54 14.48
C SER A 32 2.32 -0.31 13.40
N ILE A 33 3.62 -0.56 13.53
CA ILE A 33 4.34 -1.47 12.62
C ILE A 33 3.72 -2.87 12.63
N HIS A 34 3.33 -3.36 13.79
CA HIS A 34 2.69 -4.66 13.94
C HIS A 34 1.37 -4.76 13.16
N SER A 35 0.49 -3.76 13.27
CA SER A 35 -0.77 -3.75 12.52
C SER A 35 -0.54 -3.59 11.02
N PHE A 36 0.43 -2.77 10.63
CA PHE A 36 0.80 -2.62 9.23
C PHE A 36 1.30 -3.94 8.64
N THR A 37 2.24 -4.62 9.29
CA THR A 37 2.80 -5.88 8.81
C THR A 37 1.74 -6.99 8.75
N THR A 38 0.93 -7.13 9.80
CA THR A 38 -0.17 -8.10 9.82
C THR A 38 -1.16 -7.87 8.67
N TYR A 39 -1.59 -6.63 8.47
CA TYR A 39 -2.48 -6.28 7.37
C TYR A 39 -1.88 -6.64 6.00
N GLN A 40 -0.65 -6.25 5.76
CA GLN A 40 0.03 -6.52 4.48
C GLN A 40 0.21 -8.01 4.20
N GLU A 41 0.36 -8.83 5.24
CA GLU A 41 0.52 -10.29 5.10
C GLU A 41 -0.82 -10.99 4.82
N THR A 42 -1.90 -10.57 5.46
CA THR A 42 -3.13 -11.35 5.56
C THR A 42 -4.29 -10.79 4.74
N GLU A 43 -4.41 -9.47 4.62
CA GLU A 43 -5.60 -8.81 4.08
C GLU A 43 -5.33 -7.96 2.83
N ALA A 44 -4.12 -7.42 2.68
CA ALA A 44 -3.79 -6.51 1.60
C ALA A 44 -3.89 -7.18 0.23
N TRP A 45 -4.41 -6.43 -0.71
CA TRP A 45 -4.58 -6.86 -2.09
C TRP A 45 -3.33 -6.59 -2.93
N THR A 46 -3.19 -7.28 -4.05
CA THR A 46 -2.06 -7.13 -4.98
C THR A 46 -1.77 -5.67 -5.34
N TRP A 47 -2.78 -4.83 -5.56
CA TRP A 47 -2.58 -3.42 -5.89
C TRP A 47 -1.99 -2.59 -4.73
N GLU A 48 -2.20 -3.00 -3.48
CA GLU A 48 -1.57 -2.37 -2.31
C GLU A 48 -0.09 -2.75 -2.24
N HIS A 49 0.24 -4.02 -2.54
CA HIS A 49 1.63 -4.45 -2.69
C HIS A 49 2.33 -3.71 -3.84
N LEU A 50 1.66 -3.48 -4.97
CA LEU A 50 2.21 -2.65 -6.05
C LEU A 50 2.50 -1.22 -5.60
N ALA A 51 1.65 -0.64 -4.75
CA ALA A 51 1.93 0.68 -4.17
C ALA A 51 3.19 0.69 -3.31
N LEU A 52 3.48 -0.41 -2.60
CA LEU A 52 4.69 -0.55 -1.78
C LEU A 52 5.98 -0.60 -2.62
N THR A 53 5.93 -0.93 -3.91
CA THR A 53 7.12 -0.89 -4.78
C THR A 53 7.72 0.51 -4.84
N ARG A 54 6.87 1.54 -4.72
CA ARG A 54 7.25 2.97 -4.75
C ARG A 54 7.41 3.59 -3.36
N ALA A 55 7.04 2.86 -2.31
CA ALA A 55 7.16 3.34 -0.94
C ALA A 55 8.62 3.41 -0.49
N ARG A 56 8.94 4.41 0.30
CA ARG A 56 10.24 4.57 0.96
C ARG A 56 10.07 5.29 2.28
N VAL A 57 10.92 5.01 3.23
CA VAL A 57 10.97 5.78 4.48
C VAL A 57 11.64 7.12 4.21
N LEU A 58 10.99 8.21 4.58
CA LEU A 58 11.50 9.58 4.40
C LEU A 58 12.08 10.16 5.67
N ALA A 59 11.50 9.80 6.83
CA ALA A 59 11.88 10.30 8.14
C ALA A 59 11.43 9.32 9.22
N GLY A 60 12.06 9.36 10.37
CA GLY A 60 11.72 8.53 11.52
C GLY A 60 12.95 8.02 12.26
N GLU A 61 12.73 7.21 13.27
CA GLU A 61 13.79 6.56 14.03
C GLU A 61 14.45 5.48 13.14
N PRO A 62 15.82 5.44 13.09
CA PRO A 62 16.54 4.57 12.17
C PRO A 62 16.24 3.07 12.29
N THR A 63 16.04 2.58 13.52
CA THR A 63 15.72 1.16 13.75
C THR A 63 14.38 0.80 13.13
N LEU A 64 13.35 1.61 13.38
CA LEU A 64 12.03 1.44 12.79
C LEU A 64 12.05 1.59 11.26
N ALA A 65 12.82 2.53 10.75
CA ALA A 65 13.02 2.72 9.31
C ALA A 65 13.59 1.47 8.63
N ASN A 66 14.61 0.88 9.25
CA ASN A 66 15.22 -0.36 8.76
C ASN A 66 14.26 -1.54 8.82
N GLU A 67 13.47 -1.65 9.90
CA GLU A 67 12.44 -2.70 10.05
C GLU A 67 11.39 -2.61 8.94
N VAL A 68 10.86 -1.42 8.70
CA VAL A 68 9.88 -1.16 7.62
C VAL A 68 10.45 -1.51 6.25
N GLU A 69 11.68 -1.08 5.95
CA GLU A 69 12.31 -1.37 4.66
C GLU A 69 12.65 -2.86 4.48
N ALA A 70 13.10 -3.53 5.52
CA ALA A 70 13.36 -4.98 5.49
C ALA A 70 12.06 -5.75 5.24
N PHE A 71 11.00 -5.44 5.98
CA PHE A 71 9.68 -6.03 5.80
C PHE A 71 9.15 -5.81 4.38
N ARG A 72 9.20 -4.56 3.90
CA ARG A 72 8.74 -4.20 2.55
C ARG A 72 9.42 -5.04 1.47
N ARG A 73 10.75 -5.16 1.52
CA ARG A 73 11.53 -5.93 0.53
C ARG A 73 11.18 -7.42 0.57
N ASP A 74 11.10 -7.98 1.76
CA ASP A 74 10.76 -9.38 1.96
C ASP A 74 9.34 -9.70 1.47
N LEU A 75 8.36 -8.87 1.85
CA LEU A 75 6.98 -9.00 1.40
C LEU A 75 6.86 -8.98 -0.12
N LEU A 76 7.48 -7.99 -0.77
CA LEU A 76 7.45 -7.84 -2.22
C LEU A 76 8.15 -9.01 -2.93
N ALA A 77 9.26 -9.49 -2.40
CA ALA A 77 9.95 -10.66 -2.94
C ALA A 77 9.09 -11.93 -2.87
N ARG A 78 8.35 -12.14 -1.78
CA ARG A 78 7.47 -13.30 -1.62
C ARG A 78 6.16 -13.19 -2.40
N LYS A 79 5.50 -12.04 -2.33
CA LYS A 79 4.17 -11.83 -2.94
C LYS A 79 4.26 -11.53 -4.44
N GLY A 80 5.38 -11.01 -4.94
CA GLY A 80 5.57 -10.63 -6.35
C GLY A 80 5.83 -11.79 -7.31
N GLN A 81 6.11 -12.99 -6.84
CA GLN A 81 6.58 -14.12 -7.66
C GLN A 81 5.47 -15.03 -8.21
N GLY A 82 4.24 -14.58 -8.36
CA GLY A 82 3.15 -15.46 -8.77
C GLY A 82 2.51 -15.09 -10.11
N GLU A 83 2.09 -16.10 -10.88
CA GLU A 83 1.21 -15.91 -12.05
C GLU A 83 -0.07 -15.14 -11.68
N ARG A 84 -0.52 -15.29 -10.41
CA ARG A 84 -1.66 -14.56 -9.89
C ARG A 84 -1.48 -13.04 -9.95
N VAL A 85 -0.30 -12.54 -9.66
CA VAL A 85 0.00 -11.10 -9.73
C VAL A 85 -0.26 -10.56 -11.13
N LYS A 86 0.15 -11.28 -12.15
CA LYS A 86 -0.07 -10.88 -13.55
C LYS A 86 -1.56 -10.82 -13.88
N LEU A 87 -2.34 -11.79 -13.40
CA LEU A 87 -3.80 -11.79 -13.61
C LEU A 87 -4.48 -10.64 -12.86
N ASP A 88 -4.11 -10.43 -11.60
CA ASP A 88 -4.65 -9.35 -10.78
C ASP A 88 -4.32 -7.97 -11.39
N VAL A 89 -3.11 -7.78 -11.91
CA VAL A 89 -2.68 -6.54 -12.60
C VAL A 89 -3.48 -6.34 -13.90
N ALA A 90 -3.68 -7.39 -14.69
CA ALA A 90 -4.47 -7.32 -15.92
C ALA A 90 -5.93 -6.94 -15.62
N GLU A 91 -6.53 -7.55 -14.61
CA GLU A 91 -7.89 -7.23 -14.16
C GLU A 91 -7.99 -5.80 -13.64
N MET A 92 -7.04 -5.37 -12.80
CA MET A 92 -6.99 -4.01 -12.29
C MET A 92 -6.87 -2.98 -13.41
N ARG A 93 -6.01 -3.25 -14.41
CA ARG A 93 -5.87 -2.39 -15.59
C ARG A 93 -7.21 -2.21 -16.31
N THR A 94 -7.94 -3.29 -16.50
CA THR A 94 -9.28 -3.27 -17.15
C THR A 94 -10.27 -2.45 -16.33
N ARG A 95 -10.31 -2.65 -15.00
CA ARG A 95 -11.19 -1.89 -14.10
C ARG A 95 -10.87 -0.40 -14.08
N VAL A 96 -9.58 -0.04 -14.03
CA VAL A 96 -9.15 1.36 -14.03
C VAL A 96 -9.49 2.02 -15.37
N GLN A 97 -9.27 1.33 -16.48
CA GLN A 97 -9.61 1.85 -17.81
C GLN A 97 -11.12 2.09 -17.98
N ALA A 98 -11.95 1.20 -17.45
CA ALA A 98 -13.40 1.38 -17.44
C ALA A 98 -13.86 2.55 -16.55
N ALA A 99 -13.25 2.68 -15.35
CA ALA A 99 -13.60 3.72 -14.39
C ALA A 99 -13.06 5.12 -14.76
N LYS A 100 -11.92 5.17 -15.47
CA LYS A 100 -11.21 6.41 -15.84
C LYS A 100 -10.79 6.34 -17.31
N PRO A 101 -11.76 6.40 -18.25
CA PRO A 101 -11.43 6.43 -19.68
C PRO A 101 -10.64 7.70 -20.02
N ALA A 102 -9.81 7.62 -21.05
CA ALA A 102 -9.07 8.77 -21.55
C ALA A 102 -10.03 9.89 -21.97
N GLN A 103 -9.77 11.10 -21.49
CA GLN A 103 -10.61 12.28 -21.76
C GLN A 103 -10.22 13.01 -23.06
N GLY A 104 -9.44 12.38 -23.93
CA GLY A 104 -9.03 12.94 -25.19
C GLY A 104 -7.65 12.49 -25.64
N ALA A 105 -7.21 12.98 -26.79
CA ALA A 105 -5.94 12.62 -27.39
C ALA A 105 -4.73 13.02 -26.50
N TRP A 106 -4.87 14.07 -25.73
CA TRP A 106 -3.82 14.65 -24.88
C TRP A 106 -3.83 14.17 -23.43
N ASP A 107 -4.70 13.24 -23.05
CA ASP A 107 -4.68 12.64 -21.72
C ASP A 107 -3.44 11.75 -21.57
N ALA A 108 -2.36 12.29 -21.05
CA ALA A 108 -1.10 11.56 -20.89
C ALA A 108 -1.17 10.42 -19.86
N LYS A 109 -2.16 10.45 -18.93
CA LYS A 109 -2.24 9.51 -17.81
C LYS A 109 -3.08 8.28 -18.14
N ASN A 110 -4.28 8.50 -18.69
CA ASN A 110 -5.27 7.43 -18.89
C ASN A 110 -5.33 7.02 -20.35
N GLY A 111 -5.55 5.74 -20.61
CA GLY A 111 -5.67 5.17 -21.94
C GLY A 111 -4.60 4.14 -22.26
N PRO A 112 -4.79 3.38 -23.34
CA PRO A 112 -3.86 2.32 -23.73
C PRO A 112 -2.44 2.85 -24.00
N GLY A 113 -1.43 2.21 -23.40
CA GLY A 113 -0.01 2.56 -23.59
C GLY A 113 0.45 3.86 -22.92
N ARG A 114 -0.37 4.49 -22.08
CA ARG A 114 -0.03 5.74 -21.40
C ARG A 114 0.58 5.51 -20.00
N ILE A 115 0.89 6.58 -19.28
CA ILE A 115 1.66 6.54 -18.03
C ILE A 115 1.17 5.49 -17.05
N MET A 116 -0.15 5.37 -16.84
CA MET A 116 -0.70 4.38 -15.92
C MET A 116 -0.41 2.93 -16.36
N HIS A 117 -0.44 2.65 -17.64
CA HIS A 117 -0.09 1.32 -18.16
C HIS A 117 1.40 1.02 -18.02
N ILE A 118 2.24 2.03 -18.24
CA ILE A 118 3.70 1.91 -18.08
C ILE A 118 4.05 1.68 -16.61
N GLU A 119 3.44 2.42 -15.70
CA GLU A 119 3.63 2.24 -14.25
C GLU A 119 3.24 0.83 -13.79
N LEU A 120 2.08 0.33 -14.22
CA LEU A 120 1.63 -1.02 -13.88
C LEU A 120 2.51 -2.13 -14.47
N ALA A 121 3.14 -1.88 -15.61
CA ALA A 121 4.08 -2.84 -16.21
C ALA A 121 5.47 -2.83 -15.57
N ALA A 122 5.85 -1.70 -14.93
CA ALA A 122 7.15 -1.52 -14.29
C ALA A 122 7.18 -1.94 -12.82
N GLN A 123 6.03 -2.12 -12.19
CA GLN A 123 5.87 -2.50 -10.78
C GLN A 123 5.88 -4.02 -10.60
#